data_2492eb51fc91d10a7e93178975f9bebd
#
_entry.id   2492eb51fc91d10a7e93178975f9bebd
#
_cell.length_a   1.000
_cell.length_b   1.000
_cell.length_c   1.000
_cell.angle_alpha   90.00
_cell.angle_beta   90.00
_cell.angle_gamma   90.00
#
_symmetry.space_group_name_H-M   'P 1'
#
loop_
_entity.id
_entity.type
_entity.pdbx_description
1 polymer ?
#
loop_
_entity_poly.entity_id
_entity_poly.type
_entity_poly.pdbx_seq_one_letter_code
_entity_poly.pdbx_strand_id
1 'polypeptide(L)'
;MLRAPLLLLLAPALFAQGDEIRAMLKVSEAAWNRGDLAAFASDYEDAPTTTFVGREVTRGGVDAILARYQRSYPTAEARGTLTFSEIEVRPLGDGYALAIGRFALKRTAAGGGDATGRFSLVLRRTTKGWKIVHDHSS
;
A
#
# COMPACT_ATOMS: atom_id res chain seq x y z
N MET A 1 1.90 39.47 -25.44
CA MET A 1 2.44 38.73 -24.28
C MET A 1 1.96 37.30 -24.37
N LEU A 2 2.89 36.41 -24.75
CA LEU A 2 2.62 34.96 -24.76
C LEU A 2 2.84 34.43 -23.35
N ARG A 3 1.78 34.02 -22.67
CA ARG A 3 1.91 33.21 -21.46
C ARG A 3 2.22 31.80 -21.90
N ALA A 4 3.42 31.35 -21.67
CA ALA A 4 3.80 29.95 -21.84
C ALA A 4 2.90 29.08 -20.96
N PRO A 5 2.36 27.96 -21.47
CA PRO A 5 1.48 27.13 -20.65
C PRO A 5 2.30 26.46 -19.55
N LEU A 6 1.87 26.68 -18.32
CA LEU A 6 2.39 26.05 -17.08
C LEU A 6 2.22 24.52 -17.07
N LEU A 7 1.62 23.97 -18.12
CA LEU A 7 1.30 22.54 -18.24
C LEU A 7 2.52 21.61 -18.45
N LEU A 8 3.65 22.13 -18.96
CA LEU A 8 4.80 21.29 -19.28
C LEU A 8 5.60 20.82 -18.05
N LEU A 9 5.40 21.43 -16.88
CA LEU A 9 6.13 21.09 -15.66
C LEU A 9 5.37 20.10 -14.73
N LEU A 10 4.06 19.91 -14.95
CA LEU A 10 3.24 19.04 -14.12
C LEU A 10 3.36 17.54 -14.50
N ALA A 11 3.53 17.22 -15.78
CA ALA A 11 3.59 15.84 -16.24
C ALA A 11 4.79 15.06 -15.66
N PRO A 12 6.03 15.58 -15.62
CA PRO A 12 7.16 14.89 -14.98
C PRO A 12 6.94 14.65 -13.48
N ALA A 13 6.32 15.60 -12.77
CA ALA A 13 6.02 15.46 -11.34
C ALA A 13 4.98 14.36 -11.07
N LEU A 14 3.97 14.20 -11.93
CA LEU A 14 2.96 13.15 -11.82
C LEU A 14 3.54 11.75 -12.08
N PHE A 15 4.45 11.61 -13.06
CA PHE A 15 5.18 10.37 -13.29
C PHE A 15 6.09 10.02 -12.11
N ALA A 16 6.76 11.02 -11.51
CA ALA A 16 7.59 10.83 -10.33
C ALA A 16 6.78 10.31 -9.13
N GLN A 17 5.55 10.79 -8.91
CA GLN A 17 4.65 10.28 -7.88
C GLN A 17 4.31 8.81 -8.08
N GLY A 18 3.98 8.42 -9.30
CA GLY A 18 3.69 7.03 -9.64
C GLY A 18 4.89 6.13 -9.38
N ASP A 19 6.08 6.54 -9.78
CA ASP A 19 7.31 5.80 -9.58
C ASP A 19 7.68 5.69 -8.10
N GLU A 20 7.51 6.76 -7.31
CA GLU A 20 7.73 6.76 -5.86
C GLU A 20 6.80 5.77 -5.14
N ILE A 21 5.52 5.76 -5.50
CA ILE A 21 4.53 4.86 -4.90
C ILE A 21 4.80 3.41 -5.30
N ARG A 22 5.14 3.14 -6.56
CA ARG A 22 5.53 1.80 -6.99
C ARG A 22 6.78 1.32 -6.26
N ALA A 23 7.77 2.18 -6.07
CA ALA A 23 8.98 1.86 -5.31
C ALA A 23 8.66 1.57 -3.84
N MET A 24 7.77 2.34 -3.22
CA MET A 24 7.28 2.09 -1.87
C MET A 24 6.62 0.70 -1.76
N LEU A 25 5.76 0.34 -2.71
CA LEU A 25 5.09 -0.96 -2.72
C LEU A 25 6.09 -2.12 -2.91
N LYS A 26 7.15 -1.93 -3.68
CA LYS A 26 8.24 -2.92 -3.79
C LYS A 26 8.98 -3.15 -2.47
N VAL A 27 9.26 -2.09 -1.74
CA VAL A 27 9.87 -2.17 -0.40
C VAL A 27 8.92 -2.85 0.59
N SER A 28 7.63 -2.54 0.51
CA SER A 28 6.57 -3.17 1.29
C SER A 28 6.49 -4.69 1.03
N GLU A 29 6.47 -5.08 -0.24
CA GLU A 29 6.50 -6.49 -0.66
C GLU A 29 7.73 -7.23 -0.08
N ALA A 30 8.90 -6.62 -0.16
CA ALA A 30 10.13 -7.19 0.38
C ALA A 30 10.09 -7.34 1.91
N ALA A 31 9.50 -6.36 2.62
CA ALA A 31 9.30 -6.44 4.07
C ALA A 31 8.41 -7.62 4.45
N TRP A 32 7.28 -7.78 3.77
CA TRP A 32 6.39 -8.94 3.95
C TRP A 32 7.14 -10.26 3.75
N ASN A 33 7.88 -10.36 2.66
CA ASN A 33 8.55 -11.59 2.24
C ASN A 33 9.71 -12.00 3.15
N ARG A 34 10.29 -11.07 3.93
CA ARG A 34 11.25 -11.41 4.98
C ARG A 34 10.61 -11.58 6.37
N GLY A 35 9.28 -11.47 6.45
CA GLY A 35 8.53 -11.61 7.71
C GLY A 35 8.57 -10.40 8.62
N ASP A 36 8.97 -9.24 8.12
CA ASP A 36 9.01 -7.99 8.87
C ASP A 36 7.67 -7.23 8.75
N LEU A 37 6.67 -7.71 9.49
CA LEU A 37 5.34 -7.11 9.48
C LEU A 37 5.34 -5.69 10.08
N ALA A 38 6.26 -5.39 10.99
CA ALA A 38 6.38 -4.04 11.53
C ALA A 38 6.79 -3.04 10.44
N ALA A 39 7.78 -3.40 9.62
CA ALA A 39 8.17 -2.59 8.47
C ALA A 39 7.04 -2.47 7.44
N PHE A 40 6.31 -3.55 7.18
CA PHE A 40 5.14 -3.56 6.29
C PHE A 40 4.07 -2.59 6.80
N ALA A 41 3.71 -2.65 8.07
CA ALA A 41 2.72 -1.78 8.69
C ALA A 41 3.18 -0.31 8.76
N SER A 42 4.48 -0.04 8.78
CA SER A 42 5.04 1.32 8.82
C SER A 42 4.75 2.15 7.57
N ASP A 43 4.32 1.52 6.49
CA ASP A 43 3.87 2.22 5.27
C ASP A 43 2.49 2.86 5.43
N TYR A 44 1.76 2.51 6.48
CA TYR A 44 0.51 3.18 6.84
C TYR A 44 0.79 4.44 7.66
N GLU A 45 -0.07 5.45 7.49
CA GLU A 45 0.00 6.65 8.32
C GLU A 45 -0.34 6.29 9.77
N ASP A 46 0.49 6.75 10.71
CA ASP A 46 0.24 6.56 12.14
C ASP A 46 -0.76 7.60 12.64
N ALA A 47 -2.03 7.39 12.32
CA ALA A 47 -3.13 8.29 12.67
C ALA A 47 -4.38 7.50 13.05
N PRO A 48 -5.21 8.01 13.97
CA PRO A 48 -6.43 7.32 14.39
C PRO A 48 -7.46 7.19 13.26
N THR A 49 -7.35 7.97 12.19
CA THR A 49 -8.23 7.96 11.03
C THR A 49 -7.80 6.99 9.94
N THR A 50 -6.62 6.39 10.04
CA THR A 50 -6.17 5.37 9.08
C THR A 50 -7.07 4.16 9.14
N THR A 51 -7.51 3.66 7.98
CA THR A 51 -8.47 2.57 7.87
C THR A 51 -7.97 1.47 6.97
N PHE A 52 -8.28 0.25 7.36
CA PHE A 52 -8.20 -0.93 6.52
C PHE A 52 -9.57 -1.61 6.46
N VAL A 53 -10.07 -1.81 5.26
CA VAL A 53 -11.33 -2.51 5.00
C VAL A 53 -11.04 -3.86 4.35
N GLY A 54 -11.36 -4.93 5.05
CA GLY A 54 -11.45 -6.29 4.55
C GLY A 54 -12.87 -6.78 4.80
N ARG A 55 -13.01 -7.92 5.47
CA ARG A 55 -14.33 -8.35 6.00
C ARG A 55 -14.82 -7.43 7.11
N GLU A 56 -13.87 -6.89 7.87
CA GLU A 56 -14.11 -5.95 8.95
C GLU A 56 -13.36 -4.65 8.67
N VAL A 57 -13.72 -3.60 9.36
CA VAL A 57 -13.02 -2.32 9.31
C VAL A 57 -12.07 -2.23 10.50
N THR A 58 -10.78 -2.14 10.22
CA THR A 58 -9.76 -1.81 11.21
C THR A 58 -9.49 -0.31 11.15
N ARG A 59 -9.54 0.36 12.30
CA ARG A 59 -9.27 1.79 12.45
C ARG A 59 -8.13 1.99 13.43
N GLY A 60 -7.30 2.95 13.18
CA GLY A 60 -6.20 3.34 14.06
C GLY A 60 -4.89 3.43 13.33
N GLY A 61 -3.81 3.72 14.07
CA GLY A 61 -2.48 3.90 13.53
C GLY A 61 -1.75 2.59 13.24
N VAL A 62 -0.43 2.70 13.13
CA VAL A 62 0.45 1.59 12.76
C VAL A 62 0.27 0.36 13.66
N ASP A 63 0.09 0.57 14.97
CA ASP A 63 -0.07 -0.55 15.91
C ASP A 63 -1.34 -1.35 15.66
N ALA A 64 -2.45 -0.68 15.32
CA ALA A 64 -3.72 -1.35 15.01
C ALA A 64 -3.61 -2.15 13.68
N ILE A 65 -2.96 -1.58 12.69
CA ILE A 65 -2.71 -2.25 11.40
C ILE A 65 -1.79 -3.46 11.59
N LEU A 66 -0.69 -3.29 12.34
CA LEU A 66 0.22 -4.38 12.65
C LEU A 66 -0.48 -5.53 13.38
N ALA A 67 -1.26 -5.21 14.40
CA ALA A 67 -2.01 -6.22 15.16
C ALA A 67 -2.98 -7.01 14.26
N ARG A 68 -3.64 -6.33 13.32
CA ARG A 68 -4.50 -6.98 12.33
C ARG A 68 -3.73 -7.99 11.48
N TYR A 69 -2.59 -7.60 10.94
CA TYR A 69 -1.78 -8.49 10.10
C TYR A 69 -1.20 -9.67 10.90
N GLN A 70 -0.78 -9.43 12.13
CA GLN A 70 -0.30 -10.50 13.02
C GLN A 70 -1.37 -11.54 13.33
N ARG A 71 -2.62 -11.11 13.52
CA ARG A 71 -3.75 -12.02 13.74
C ARG A 71 -4.11 -12.83 12.49
N SER A 72 -4.11 -12.17 11.34
CA SER A 72 -4.50 -12.80 10.07
C SER A 72 -3.42 -13.71 9.49
N TYR A 73 -2.16 -13.40 9.76
CA TYR A 73 -1.00 -14.09 9.20
C TYR A 73 0.04 -14.42 10.29
N PRO A 74 -0.31 -15.29 11.25
CA PRO A 74 0.50 -15.50 12.46
C PRO A 74 1.81 -16.27 12.21
N THR A 75 1.95 -16.96 11.08
CA THR A 75 3.11 -17.80 10.76
C THR A 75 3.69 -17.45 9.40
N ALA A 76 4.95 -17.84 9.16
CA ALA A 76 5.58 -17.69 7.86
C ALA A 76 4.81 -18.42 6.75
N GLU A 77 4.25 -19.59 7.05
CA GLU A 77 3.43 -20.36 6.11
C GLU A 77 2.13 -19.64 5.75
N ALA A 78 1.47 -19.02 6.73
CA ALA A 78 0.26 -18.23 6.50
C ALA A 78 0.56 -16.97 5.68
N ARG A 79 1.73 -16.33 5.86
CA ARG A 79 2.15 -15.18 5.07
C ARG A 79 2.46 -15.56 3.63
N GLY A 80 3.13 -16.68 3.40
CA GLY A 80 3.57 -17.08 2.08
C GLY A 80 4.50 -16.06 1.43
N THR A 81 4.51 -16.04 0.11
CA THR A 81 5.24 -15.06 -0.70
C THR A 81 4.27 -14.10 -1.35
N LEU A 82 4.42 -12.81 -1.04
CA LEU A 82 3.59 -11.73 -1.59
C LEU A 82 4.18 -11.21 -2.89
N THR A 83 3.31 -11.01 -3.87
CA THR A 83 3.62 -10.30 -5.12
C THR A 83 2.52 -9.26 -5.38
N PHE A 84 2.92 -8.02 -5.59
CA PHE A 84 2.04 -6.97 -6.12
C PHE A 84 2.21 -6.87 -7.63
N SER A 85 1.11 -6.66 -8.34
CA SER A 85 1.11 -6.53 -9.79
C SER A 85 -0.03 -5.63 -10.27
N GLU A 86 -0.02 -5.30 -11.55
CA GLU A 86 -1.08 -4.51 -12.21
C GLU A 86 -1.33 -3.17 -11.47
N ILE A 87 -0.26 -2.51 -11.04
CA ILE A 87 -0.35 -1.28 -10.24
C ILE A 87 -0.64 -0.10 -11.15
N GLU A 88 -1.73 0.59 -10.86
CA GLU A 88 -2.14 1.86 -11.45
C GLU A 88 -2.14 2.94 -10.38
N VAL A 89 -1.50 4.08 -10.67
CA VAL A 89 -1.44 5.21 -9.74
C VAL A 89 -2.11 6.42 -10.38
N ARG A 90 -3.04 7.05 -9.65
CA ARG A 90 -3.72 8.28 -10.06
C ARG A 90 -3.49 9.36 -9.02
N PRO A 91 -3.01 10.54 -9.41
CA PRO A 91 -2.98 11.68 -8.51
C PRO A 91 -4.42 12.13 -8.19
N LEU A 92 -4.66 12.48 -6.90
CA LEU A 92 -5.94 13.02 -6.44
C LEU A 92 -5.87 14.51 -6.12
N GLY A 93 -4.70 15.13 -6.28
CA GLY A 93 -4.45 16.51 -5.87
C GLY A 93 -4.09 16.65 -4.38
N ASP A 94 -3.59 17.81 -3.99
CA ASP A 94 -3.29 18.20 -2.60
C ASP A 94 -2.41 17.20 -1.83
N GLY A 95 -1.49 16.53 -2.53
CA GLY A 95 -0.59 15.55 -1.92
C GLY A 95 -1.23 14.18 -1.66
N TYR A 96 -2.33 13.87 -2.33
CA TYR A 96 -2.99 12.56 -2.28
C TYR A 96 -2.85 11.82 -3.60
N ALA A 97 -2.87 10.50 -3.53
CA ALA A 97 -2.92 9.61 -4.69
C ALA A 97 -3.77 8.37 -4.40
N LEU A 98 -4.32 7.81 -5.48
CA LEU A 98 -4.97 6.51 -5.47
C LEU A 98 -4.03 5.50 -6.13
N ALA A 99 -3.83 4.35 -5.49
CA ALA A 99 -3.18 3.22 -6.11
C ALA A 99 -4.15 2.04 -6.13
N ILE A 100 -4.28 1.42 -7.29
CA ILE A 100 -5.07 0.21 -7.50
C ILE A 100 -4.10 -0.88 -7.94
N GLY A 101 -4.29 -2.09 -7.45
CA GLY A 101 -3.44 -3.20 -7.85
C GLY A 101 -4.03 -4.56 -7.53
N ARG A 102 -3.22 -5.56 -7.79
CA ARG A 102 -3.49 -6.94 -7.48
C ARG A 102 -2.45 -7.45 -6.50
N PHE A 103 -2.87 -8.20 -5.51
CA PHE A 103 -1.98 -8.98 -4.67
C PHE A 103 -2.12 -10.47 -4.95
N ALA A 104 -1.04 -11.21 -4.80
CA ALA A 104 -1.03 -12.66 -4.79
C ALA A 104 -0.17 -13.14 -3.63
N LEU A 105 -0.70 -14.10 -2.87
CA LEU A 105 0.04 -14.84 -1.85
C LEU A 105 0.21 -16.26 -2.36
N LYS A 106 1.45 -16.66 -2.58
CA LYS A 106 1.77 -18.06 -2.86
C LYS A 106 2.06 -18.77 -1.55
N ARG A 107 1.26 -19.76 -1.23
CA ARG A 107 1.31 -20.48 0.05
C ARG A 107 1.19 -21.98 -0.17
N THR A 108 1.77 -22.75 0.75
CA THR A 108 1.52 -24.18 0.86
C THR A 108 0.06 -24.44 1.30
N ALA A 109 -0.40 -25.69 1.14
CA ALA A 109 -1.70 -26.08 1.64
C ALA A 109 -1.82 -25.88 3.17
N ALA A 110 -0.75 -26.16 3.91
CA ALA A 110 -0.68 -25.94 5.36
C ALA A 110 -0.81 -24.45 5.73
N GLY A 111 -0.30 -23.54 4.90
CA GLY A 111 -0.44 -22.09 5.07
C GLY A 111 -1.78 -21.53 4.64
N GLY A 112 -2.68 -22.33 4.09
CA GLY A 112 -3.98 -21.93 3.62
C GLY A 112 -4.16 -21.95 2.09
N GLY A 113 -3.13 -22.36 1.34
CA GLY A 113 -3.14 -22.36 -0.12
C GLY A 113 -2.97 -20.96 -0.72
N ASP A 114 -2.85 -20.90 -2.03
CA ASP A 114 -2.69 -19.64 -2.76
C ASP A 114 -3.92 -18.75 -2.62
N ALA A 115 -3.69 -17.45 -2.52
CA ALA A 115 -4.73 -16.43 -2.47
C ALA A 115 -4.40 -15.27 -3.39
N THR A 116 -5.41 -14.68 -3.99
CA THR A 116 -5.28 -13.48 -4.81
C THR A 116 -6.43 -12.52 -4.50
N GLY A 117 -6.21 -11.25 -4.76
CA GLY A 117 -7.25 -10.25 -4.63
C GLY A 117 -6.84 -8.92 -5.23
N ARG A 118 -7.72 -7.95 -5.07
CA ARG A 118 -7.52 -6.57 -5.51
C ARG A 118 -7.39 -5.66 -4.31
N PHE A 119 -6.67 -4.56 -4.48
CA PHE A 119 -6.58 -3.52 -3.48
C PHE A 119 -6.77 -2.14 -4.10
N SER A 120 -7.30 -1.25 -3.30
CA SER A 120 -7.34 0.18 -3.56
C SER A 120 -6.76 0.89 -2.35
N LEU A 121 -5.77 1.74 -2.57
CA LEU A 121 -5.10 2.51 -1.53
C LEU A 121 -5.31 3.99 -1.79
N VAL A 122 -5.67 4.75 -0.76
CA VAL A 122 -5.47 6.19 -0.75
C VAL A 122 -4.20 6.47 0.02
N LEU A 123 -3.28 7.20 -0.62
CA LEU A 123 -1.99 7.56 -0.03
C LEU A 123 -1.89 9.07 0.11
N ARG A 124 -1.19 9.51 1.14
CA ARG A 124 -0.88 10.91 1.41
C ARG A 124 0.64 11.11 1.43
N ARG A 125 1.11 12.17 0.77
CA ARG A 125 2.51 12.58 0.87
C ARG A 125 2.74 13.22 2.24
N THR A 126 3.77 12.74 2.93
CA THR A 126 4.21 13.25 4.23
C THR A 126 5.69 13.61 4.17
N THR A 127 6.22 14.22 5.23
CA THR A 127 7.67 14.47 5.37
C THR A 127 8.51 13.19 5.39
N LYS A 128 7.87 12.05 5.67
CA LYS A 128 8.49 10.71 5.68
C LYS A 128 8.19 9.90 4.41
N GLY A 129 7.74 10.57 3.34
CA GLY A 129 7.31 9.92 2.10
C GLY A 129 5.81 9.64 2.03
N TRP A 130 5.42 8.81 1.09
CA TRP A 130 4.03 8.42 0.91
C TRP A 130 3.59 7.45 2.00
N LYS A 131 2.40 7.68 2.56
CA LYS A 131 1.79 6.81 3.58
C LYS A 131 0.38 6.44 3.18
N ILE A 132 -0.01 5.20 3.47
CA ILE A 132 -1.37 4.70 3.21
C ILE A 132 -2.28 5.26 4.32
N VAL A 133 -3.33 5.96 3.92
CA VAL A 133 -4.35 6.48 4.84
C VAL A 133 -5.62 5.65 4.81
N HIS A 134 -5.84 4.93 3.72
CA HIS A 134 -6.96 4.01 3.57
C HIS A 134 -6.55 2.85 2.66
N ASP A 135 -6.93 1.65 3.04
CA ASP A 135 -6.74 0.41 2.29
C ASP A 135 -8.06 -0.34 2.22
N HIS A 136 -8.47 -0.73 1.03
CA HIS A 136 -9.54 -1.70 0.83
C HIS A 136 -8.97 -2.87 0.02
N SER A 137 -8.90 -4.01 0.62
CA SER A 137 -8.37 -5.25 0.02
C SER A 137 -9.40 -6.37 0.10
N SER A 138 -9.63 -7.02 -1.02
CA SER A 138 -10.60 -8.10 -1.12
C SER A 138 -10.19 -9.17 -2.13
#